data_cebe8322c3962f2fe04025293809350f
#
_entry.id   cebe8322c3962f2fe04025293809350f
#
_cell.length_a   1.000
_cell.length_b   1.000
_cell.length_c   1.000
_cell.angle_alpha   90.00
_cell.angle_beta   90.00
_cell.angle_gamma   90.00
#
_symmetry.space_group_name_H-M   'P 1'
#
loop_
_entity.id
_entity.type
_entity.pdbx_description
1 polymer ?
#
loop_
_entity_poly.entity_id
_entity_poly.type
_entity_poly.pdbx_seq_one_letter_code
_entity_poly.pdbx_strand_id
1 'polypeptide(L)'
;DISHDGRLVVYGIRDGGVDELSIRLRDVDTGEDLVDRLPAARYGGFNLTPDKAGLFYERYGDVTPRVMYHVIGTDVADDVQLFGDGYDVHHIPVSLLSDDGRWLLVHIIEGSSGPTEIHVKDLRSDTPFTTVIRDGVTESWAEFAGDQLVITTNLNAPNKRVVLADLTNPTVEHWREVIAD
;
A
#
# COMPACT_ATOMS: atom_id res chain seq x y z
N ASP A 1 1.83 -10.88 -6.07
CA ASP A 1 0.77 -11.26 -5.13
C ASP A 1 0.00 -12.47 -5.69
N ILE A 2 -0.66 -13.23 -4.85
CA ILE A 2 -1.38 -14.45 -5.25
C ILE A 2 -2.70 -14.48 -4.48
N SER A 3 -3.80 -14.79 -5.18
CA SER A 3 -5.11 -14.99 -4.53
C SER A 3 -5.06 -16.12 -3.48
N HIS A 4 -5.89 -16.03 -2.44
CA HIS A 4 -5.92 -17.03 -1.35
C HIS A 4 -6.20 -18.47 -1.84
N ASP A 5 -6.93 -18.63 -2.94
CA ASP A 5 -7.19 -19.94 -3.57
C ASP A 5 -6.08 -20.39 -4.54
N GLY A 6 -5.04 -19.58 -4.73
CA GLY A 6 -3.91 -19.87 -5.60
C GLY A 6 -4.21 -19.84 -7.10
N ARG A 7 -5.37 -19.32 -7.53
CA ARG A 7 -5.80 -19.37 -8.94
C ARG A 7 -5.54 -18.13 -9.75
N LEU A 8 -5.24 -17.00 -9.09
CA LEU A 8 -4.90 -15.74 -9.75
C LEU A 8 -3.57 -15.22 -9.22
N VAL A 9 -2.66 -14.90 -10.12
CA VAL A 9 -1.36 -14.29 -9.81
C VAL A 9 -1.31 -12.90 -10.41
N VAL A 10 -0.91 -11.92 -9.58
CA VAL A 10 -0.52 -10.58 -10.03
C VAL A 10 0.99 -10.51 -10.02
N TYR A 11 1.59 -10.07 -11.11
CA TYR A 11 3.03 -10.00 -11.25
C TYR A 11 3.48 -8.80 -12.09
N GLY A 12 4.72 -8.37 -11.85
CA GLY A 12 5.32 -7.26 -12.59
C GLY A 12 6.41 -7.74 -13.54
N ILE A 13 6.47 -7.14 -14.72
CA ILE A 13 7.55 -7.35 -15.70
C ILE A 13 8.34 -6.06 -15.84
N ARG A 14 9.66 -6.17 -15.80
CA ARG A 14 10.60 -5.10 -16.17
C ARG A 14 11.24 -5.45 -17.50
N ASP A 15 11.08 -4.58 -18.47
CA ASP A 15 11.70 -4.74 -19.79
C ASP A 15 13.01 -3.97 -19.85
N GLY A 16 14.09 -4.64 -20.32
CA GLY A 16 15.37 -3.98 -20.61
C GLY A 16 16.09 -3.37 -19.39
N GLY A 17 15.72 -3.75 -18.16
CA GLY A 17 16.38 -3.26 -16.94
C GLY A 17 15.92 -1.87 -16.49
N VAL A 18 14.79 -1.38 -16.97
CA VAL A 18 14.15 -0.16 -16.47
C VAL A 18 13.55 -0.39 -15.07
N ASP A 19 13.36 0.69 -14.31
CA ASP A 19 12.79 0.61 -12.96
C ASP A 19 11.27 0.39 -12.97
N GLU A 20 10.62 0.77 -14.06
CA GLU A 20 9.17 0.68 -14.22
C GLU A 20 8.71 -0.77 -14.41
N LEU A 21 7.62 -1.12 -13.72
CA LEU A 21 6.93 -2.41 -13.82
C LEU A 21 5.69 -2.29 -14.70
N SER A 22 5.51 -3.21 -15.63
CA SER A 22 4.20 -3.49 -16.25
C SER A 22 3.50 -4.56 -15.42
N ILE A 23 2.39 -4.22 -14.78
CA ILE A 23 1.63 -5.14 -13.92
C ILE A 23 0.69 -5.96 -14.79
N ARG A 24 0.69 -7.27 -14.59
CA ARG A 24 -0.15 -8.25 -15.29
C ARG A 24 -0.79 -9.21 -14.32
N LEU A 25 -1.90 -9.78 -14.76
CA LEU A 25 -2.63 -10.82 -14.04
C LEU A 25 -2.62 -12.11 -14.88
N ARG A 26 -2.47 -13.25 -14.19
CA ARG A 26 -2.46 -14.57 -14.84
C ARG A 26 -3.39 -15.53 -14.12
N ASP A 27 -4.24 -16.17 -14.89
CA ASP A 27 -5.00 -17.33 -14.45
C ASP A 27 -4.05 -18.53 -14.33
N VAL A 28 -4.00 -19.15 -13.15
CA VAL A 28 -3.05 -20.23 -12.84
C VAL A 28 -3.50 -21.55 -13.48
N ASP A 29 -4.83 -21.77 -13.57
CA ASP A 29 -5.37 -23.02 -14.10
C ASP A 29 -5.18 -23.13 -15.61
N THR A 30 -5.32 -22.03 -16.34
CA THR A 30 -5.11 -21.96 -17.79
C THR A 30 -3.68 -21.63 -18.19
N GLY A 31 -2.94 -20.94 -17.31
CA GLY A 31 -1.62 -20.38 -17.61
C GLY A 31 -1.64 -19.17 -18.54
N GLU A 32 -2.82 -18.59 -18.78
CA GLU A 32 -2.99 -17.43 -19.66
C GLU A 32 -3.07 -16.13 -18.88
N ASP A 33 -2.52 -15.07 -19.45
CA ASP A 33 -2.70 -13.73 -18.89
C ASP A 33 -4.09 -13.20 -19.15
N LEU A 34 -4.68 -12.55 -18.16
CA LEU A 34 -5.88 -11.74 -18.34
C LEU A 34 -5.60 -10.57 -19.29
N VAL A 35 -6.66 -9.90 -19.72
CA VAL A 35 -6.55 -8.75 -20.64
C VAL A 35 -5.95 -7.51 -19.96
N ASP A 36 -6.05 -7.44 -18.64
CA ASP A 36 -5.64 -6.32 -17.83
C ASP A 36 -4.14 -6.04 -17.95
N ARG A 37 -3.81 -4.79 -18.21
CA ARG A 37 -2.44 -4.28 -18.33
C ARG A 37 -2.37 -2.96 -17.60
N LEU A 38 -1.85 -2.97 -16.37
CA LEU A 38 -1.79 -1.76 -15.56
C LEU A 38 -0.53 -0.95 -15.86
N PRO A 39 -0.62 0.39 -15.72
CA PRO A 39 0.52 1.27 -15.95
C PRO A 39 1.72 0.92 -15.09
N ALA A 40 2.89 1.30 -15.57
CA ALA A 40 4.14 1.07 -14.88
C ALA A 40 4.14 1.65 -13.47
N ALA A 41 4.49 0.81 -12.51
CA ALA A 41 4.83 1.20 -11.15
C ALA A 41 6.35 1.20 -11.01
N ARG A 42 6.95 2.24 -10.39
CA ARG A 42 8.41 2.32 -10.27
C ARG A 42 8.93 1.56 -9.05
N TYR A 43 8.36 1.81 -7.88
CA TYR A 43 8.80 1.24 -6.61
C TYR A 43 7.68 0.58 -5.83
N GLY A 44 6.45 0.69 -6.32
CA GLY A 44 5.27 0.23 -5.63
C GLY A 44 5.00 -1.25 -5.85
N GLY A 45 4.06 -1.71 -5.08
CA GLY A 45 3.50 -3.04 -5.15
C GLY A 45 2.12 -3.05 -5.77
N PHE A 46 1.46 -4.13 -5.50
CA PHE A 46 0.05 -4.34 -5.83
C PHE A 46 -0.55 -5.28 -4.79
N ASN A 47 -1.78 -5.04 -4.44
CA ASN A 47 -2.51 -5.81 -3.43
C ASN A 47 -3.83 -6.29 -4.03
N LEU A 48 -3.93 -7.59 -4.30
CA LEU A 48 -5.14 -8.21 -4.82
C LEU A 48 -6.21 -8.27 -3.71
N THR A 49 -7.45 -7.92 -4.05
CA THR A 49 -8.56 -8.08 -3.09
C THR A 49 -8.87 -9.55 -2.85
N PRO A 50 -9.27 -9.96 -1.61
CA PRO A 50 -9.54 -11.37 -1.29
C PRO A 50 -10.62 -12.01 -2.17
N ASP A 51 -11.59 -11.22 -2.63
CA ASP A 51 -12.65 -11.64 -3.55
C ASP A 51 -12.24 -11.70 -5.02
N LYS A 52 -11.02 -11.27 -5.33
CA LYS A 52 -10.46 -11.15 -6.70
C LYS A 52 -11.25 -10.20 -7.60
N ALA A 53 -12.01 -9.27 -7.04
CA ALA A 53 -12.76 -8.29 -7.82
C ALA A 53 -11.87 -7.17 -8.37
N GLY A 54 -10.75 -6.88 -7.70
CA GLY A 54 -9.84 -5.81 -8.09
C GLY A 54 -8.51 -5.88 -7.37
N LEU A 55 -7.70 -4.87 -7.59
CA LEU A 55 -6.42 -4.71 -6.91
C LEU A 55 -6.09 -3.24 -6.68
N PHE A 56 -5.36 -2.97 -5.61
CA PHE A 56 -4.72 -1.70 -5.36
C PHE A 56 -3.32 -1.73 -5.94
N TYR A 57 -2.88 -0.62 -6.54
CA TYR A 57 -1.54 -0.52 -7.10
C TYR A 57 -1.03 0.92 -7.04
N GLU A 58 0.27 1.09 -7.01
CA GLU A 58 0.90 2.40 -7.08
C GLU A 58 1.17 2.76 -8.52
N ARG A 59 0.57 3.87 -8.95
CA ARG A 59 0.83 4.47 -10.25
C ARG A 59 1.82 5.61 -10.12
N TYR A 60 2.91 5.51 -10.85
CA TYR A 60 3.83 6.60 -11.09
C TYR A 60 3.58 7.14 -12.49
N GLY A 61 3.16 8.38 -12.56
CA GLY A 61 2.99 9.09 -13.83
C GLY A 61 3.99 10.23 -13.93
N ASP A 62 3.84 11.03 -14.99
CA ASP A 62 4.69 12.20 -15.22
C ASP A 62 4.55 13.30 -14.16
N VAL A 63 3.64 13.15 -13.21
CA VAL A 63 3.25 14.23 -12.31
C VAL A 63 3.40 13.89 -10.83
N THR A 64 2.71 12.87 -10.32
CA THR A 64 2.72 12.57 -8.88
C THR A 64 2.36 11.11 -8.61
N PRO A 65 2.92 10.49 -7.54
CA PRO A 65 2.58 9.13 -7.16
C PRO A 65 1.13 9.04 -6.66
N ARG A 66 0.45 7.95 -7.00
CA ARG A 66 -0.95 7.69 -6.66
C ARG A 66 -1.12 6.25 -6.18
N VAL A 67 -2.02 6.04 -5.23
CA VAL A 67 -2.59 4.72 -4.97
C VAL A 67 -3.94 4.64 -5.70
N MET A 68 -4.04 3.69 -6.60
CA MET A 68 -5.19 3.46 -7.48
C MET A 68 -5.89 2.16 -7.12
N TYR A 69 -7.17 2.07 -7.42
CA TYR A 69 -7.94 0.83 -7.40
C TYR A 69 -8.41 0.50 -8.80
N HIS A 70 -8.08 -0.69 -9.26
CA HIS A 70 -8.47 -1.26 -10.54
C HIS A 70 -9.49 -2.37 -10.34
N VAL A 71 -10.57 -2.36 -11.10
CA VAL A 71 -11.54 -3.47 -11.17
C VAL A 71 -11.11 -4.41 -12.29
N ILE A 72 -10.83 -5.68 -11.95
CA ILE A 72 -10.33 -6.66 -12.92
C ILE A 72 -11.33 -6.83 -14.07
N GLY A 73 -10.81 -6.76 -15.29
CA GLY A 73 -11.59 -6.86 -16.53
C GLY A 73 -12.14 -5.53 -17.05
N THR A 74 -11.80 -4.39 -16.43
CA THR A 74 -12.19 -3.05 -16.91
C THR A 74 -11.02 -2.32 -17.57
N ASP A 75 -11.30 -1.16 -18.18
CA ASP A 75 -10.25 -0.29 -18.72
C ASP A 75 -9.56 0.48 -17.57
N VAL A 76 -8.23 0.62 -17.64
CA VAL A 76 -7.45 1.42 -16.68
C VAL A 76 -7.83 2.90 -16.64
N ALA A 77 -8.55 3.38 -17.65
CA ALA A 77 -9.10 4.74 -17.65
C ALA A 77 -10.25 4.91 -16.64
N ASP A 78 -10.86 3.79 -16.19
CA ASP A 78 -11.94 3.76 -15.20
C ASP A 78 -11.39 3.61 -13.77
N ASP A 79 -10.07 3.50 -13.60
CA ASP A 79 -9.44 3.29 -12.30
C ASP A 79 -9.68 4.47 -11.35
N VAL A 80 -9.93 4.13 -10.09
CA VAL A 80 -10.24 5.13 -9.07
C VAL A 80 -8.99 5.46 -8.27
N GLN A 81 -8.65 6.76 -8.19
CA GLN A 81 -7.62 7.23 -7.27
C GLN A 81 -8.16 7.27 -5.84
N LEU A 82 -7.43 6.62 -4.92
CA LEU A 82 -7.76 6.64 -3.50
C LEU A 82 -6.86 7.55 -2.67
N PHE A 83 -5.58 7.66 -3.06
CA PHE A 83 -4.58 8.41 -2.29
C PHE A 83 -3.55 9.07 -3.21
N GLY A 84 -2.86 10.12 -2.71
CA GLY A 84 -1.70 10.72 -3.36
C GLY A 84 -1.84 12.22 -3.64
N ASP A 85 -2.98 12.84 -3.35
CA ASP A 85 -3.13 14.29 -3.51
C ASP A 85 -2.20 15.05 -2.55
N GLY A 86 -1.48 16.05 -3.10
CA GLY A 86 -0.56 16.87 -2.34
C GLY A 86 0.87 16.31 -2.21
N TYR A 87 1.14 15.12 -2.74
CA TYR A 87 2.48 14.53 -2.80
C TYR A 87 3.13 14.76 -4.17
N ASP A 88 4.44 14.90 -4.18
CA ASP A 88 5.24 15.08 -5.39
C ASP A 88 6.08 13.82 -5.70
N VAL A 89 6.90 13.89 -6.74
CA VAL A 89 7.71 12.78 -7.24
C VAL A 89 8.80 12.28 -6.25
N HIS A 90 9.07 13.02 -5.19
CA HIS A 90 10.03 12.62 -4.15
C HIS A 90 9.38 11.71 -3.09
N HIS A 91 8.06 11.60 -3.10
CA HIS A 91 7.31 10.78 -2.16
C HIS A 91 6.99 9.42 -2.79
N ILE A 92 7.35 8.36 -2.10
CA ILE A 92 7.15 6.98 -2.56
C ILE A 92 6.02 6.36 -1.73
N PRO A 93 4.82 6.17 -2.30
CA PRO A 93 3.77 5.43 -1.64
C PRO A 93 4.06 3.92 -1.69
N VAL A 94 3.76 3.24 -0.58
CA VAL A 94 3.71 1.78 -0.50
C VAL A 94 2.41 1.42 0.18
N SER A 95 1.55 0.68 -0.50
CA SER A 95 0.27 0.24 0.05
C SER A 95 0.31 -1.20 0.52
N LEU A 96 -0.44 -1.50 1.58
CA LEU A 96 -0.68 -2.84 2.09
C LEU A 96 -2.18 -3.00 2.32
N LEU A 97 -2.72 -4.16 1.96
CA LEU A 97 -4.11 -4.52 2.21
C LEU A 97 -4.19 -5.53 3.35
N SER A 98 -5.14 -5.37 4.28
CA SER A 98 -5.38 -6.38 5.30
C SER A 98 -5.91 -7.69 4.69
N ASP A 99 -5.65 -8.83 5.34
CA ASP A 99 -6.03 -10.15 4.84
C ASP A 99 -7.54 -10.29 4.57
N ASP A 100 -8.38 -9.57 5.33
CA ASP A 100 -9.83 -9.55 5.14
C ASP A 100 -10.31 -8.53 4.08
N GLY A 101 -9.38 -7.80 3.46
CA GLY A 101 -9.63 -6.77 2.46
C GLY A 101 -10.34 -5.52 2.98
N ARG A 102 -10.41 -5.33 4.31
CA ARG A 102 -11.12 -4.20 4.92
C ARG A 102 -10.28 -2.95 5.00
N TRP A 103 -9.01 -3.08 5.35
CA TRP A 103 -8.16 -1.95 5.66
C TRP A 103 -7.06 -1.77 4.62
N LEU A 104 -6.90 -0.56 4.14
CA LEU A 104 -5.80 -0.15 3.27
C LEU A 104 -4.85 0.74 4.06
N LEU A 105 -3.62 0.29 4.22
CA LEU A 105 -2.51 1.02 4.82
C LEU A 105 -1.66 1.63 3.72
N VAL A 106 -1.27 2.89 3.87
CA VAL A 106 -0.37 3.58 2.94
C VAL A 106 0.77 4.20 3.71
N HIS A 107 1.98 3.79 3.38
CA HIS A 107 3.21 4.47 3.79
C HIS A 107 3.60 5.47 2.71
N ILE A 108 4.06 6.63 3.12
CA ILE A 108 4.71 7.60 2.25
C ILE A 108 6.15 7.77 2.73
N ILE A 109 7.09 7.43 1.89
CA ILE A 109 8.53 7.55 2.18
C ILE A 109 9.08 8.75 1.43
N GLU A 110 9.73 9.66 2.12
CA GLU A 110 10.41 10.80 1.49
C GLU A 110 11.78 10.36 0.95
N GLY A 111 11.94 10.38 -0.37
CA GLY A 111 13.15 9.88 -1.02
C GLY A 111 13.36 8.39 -0.83
N SER A 112 14.63 7.94 -0.75
CA SER A 112 14.98 6.53 -0.65
C SER A 112 15.11 5.99 0.78
N SER A 113 15.16 6.87 1.79
CA SER A 113 15.39 6.52 3.20
C SER A 113 15.04 7.66 4.16
N GLY A 114 14.16 8.55 3.77
CA GLY A 114 13.71 9.68 4.58
C GLY A 114 12.61 9.34 5.57
N PRO A 115 12.05 10.37 6.21
CA PRO A 115 10.89 10.24 7.07
C PRO A 115 9.74 9.49 6.39
N THR A 116 8.95 8.80 7.19
CA THR A 116 7.81 8.00 6.70
C THR A 116 6.52 8.50 7.33
N GLU A 117 5.54 8.78 6.50
CA GLU A 117 4.17 8.99 6.94
C GLU A 117 3.38 7.69 6.84
N ILE A 118 2.39 7.49 7.71
CA ILE A 118 1.53 6.32 7.71
C ILE A 118 0.08 6.78 7.75
N HIS A 119 -0.72 6.24 6.84
CA HIS A 119 -2.14 6.51 6.70
C HIS A 119 -2.92 5.20 6.59
N VAL A 120 -4.10 5.12 7.17
CA VAL A 120 -4.96 3.94 7.09
C VAL A 120 -6.39 4.33 6.75
N LYS A 121 -7.08 3.49 5.96
CA LYS A 121 -8.48 3.67 5.57
C LYS A 121 -9.27 2.40 5.80
N ASP A 122 -10.45 2.52 6.41
CA ASP A 122 -11.49 1.49 6.37
C ASP A 122 -12.20 1.55 5.01
N LEU A 123 -11.99 0.54 4.17
CA LEU A 123 -12.58 0.45 2.83
C LEU A 123 -14.10 0.16 2.85
N ARG A 124 -14.65 -0.23 4.00
CA ARG A 124 -16.10 -0.40 4.20
C ARG A 124 -16.80 0.89 4.61
N SER A 125 -16.04 1.99 4.72
CA SER A 125 -16.51 3.29 5.16
C SER A 125 -16.18 4.37 4.13
N ASP A 126 -17.05 5.37 4.00
CA ASP A 126 -16.80 6.56 3.18
C ASP A 126 -15.89 7.59 3.89
N THR A 127 -15.42 7.28 5.10
CA THR A 127 -14.51 8.17 5.84
C THR A 127 -13.17 8.32 5.10
N PRO A 128 -12.53 9.49 5.16
CA PRO A 128 -11.20 9.69 4.56
C PRO A 128 -10.15 8.84 5.27
N PHE A 129 -8.94 8.79 4.72
CA PHE A 129 -7.79 8.20 5.40
C PHE A 129 -7.56 8.87 6.75
N THR A 130 -7.29 8.06 7.76
CA THR A 130 -6.80 8.50 9.07
C THR A 130 -5.27 8.53 9.04
N THR A 131 -4.68 9.66 9.40
CA THR A 131 -3.23 9.76 9.56
C THR A 131 -2.83 9.12 10.88
N VAL A 132 -1.97 8.10 10.80
CA VAL A 132 -1.41 7.39 11.97
C VAL A 132 -0.22 8.17 12.52
N ILE A 133 0.70 8.59 11.64
CA ILE A 133 1.82 9.47 11.94
C ILE A 133 2.22 10.28 10.71
N ARG A 134 2.51 11.56 10.92
CA ARG A 134 3.03 12.50 9.92
C ARG A 134 3.72 13.66 10.64
N ASP A 135 5.01 13.54 10.90
CA ASP A 135 5.78 14.57 11.62
C ASP A 135 6.99 15.11 10.82
N GLY A 136 7.28 14.50 9.65
CA GLY A 136 8.36 14.91 8.76
C GLY A 136 9.77 14.58 9.28
N VAL A 137 9.90 13.79 10.36
CA VAL A 137 11.19 13.48 10.97
C VAL A 137 11.35 12.01 11.38
N THR A 138 10.27 11.30 11.64
CA THR A 138 10.36 9.91 12.09
C THR A 138 10.40 8.92 10.93
N GLU A 139 11.15 7.85 11.16
CA GLU A 139 11.12 6.65 10.35
C GLU A 139 10.21 5.63 11.03
N SER A 140 9.07 5.35 10.43
CA SER A 140 8.09 4.41 10.97
C SER A 140 7.65 3.44 9.89
N TRP A 141 7.45 2.18 10.28
CA TRP A 141 6.90 1.15 9.40
C TRP A 141 5.83 0.37 10.14
N ALA A 142 4.69 0.19 9.52
CA ALA A 142 3.55 -0.50 10.10
C ALA A 142 3.15 -1.72 9.24
N GLU A 143 2.69 -2.76 9.90
CA GLU A 143 2.11 -3.95 9.30
C GLU A 143 0.82 -4.33 10.01
N PHE A 144 -0.05 -5.06 9.32
CA PHE A 144 -1.26 -5.57 9.95
C PHE A 144 -0.99 -6.76 10.87
N ALA A 145 -1.66 -6.77 12.02
CA ALA A 145 -1.71 -7.89 12.93
C ALA A 145 -3.17 -8.07 13.42
N GLY A 146 -3.99 -8.71 12.62
CA GLY A 146 -5.42 -8.79 12.84
C GLY A 146 -6.09 -7.41 12.75
N ASP A 147 -6.71 -6.97 13.83
CA ASP A 147 -7.38 -5.68 13.98
C ASP A 147 -6.46 -4.56 14.53
N GLN A 148 -5.15 -4.81 14.56
CA GLN A 148 -4.14 -3.87 15.03
C GLN A 148 -3.06 -3.63 13.98
N LEU A 149 -2.32 -2.53 14.16
CA LEU A 149 -1.05 -2.28 13.50
C LEU A 149 0.10 -2.57 14.47
N VAL A 150 1.09 -3.31 14.00
CA VAL A 150 2.42 -3.39 14.63
C VAL A 150 3.28 -2.34 13.96
N ILE A 151 3.78 -1.39 14.72
CA ILE A 151 4.54 -0.25 14.21
C ILE A 151 5.95 -0.27 14.80
N THR A 152 6.96 -0.36 13.95
CA THR A 152 8.35 -0.08 14.31
C THR A 152 8.62 1.38 14.05
N THR A 153 9.11 2.13 15.04
CA THR A 153 9.29 3.58 14.94
C THR A 153 10.47 4.07 15.75
N ASN A 154 11.14 5.14 15.27
CA ASN A 154 12.14 5.88 16.03
C ASN A 154 11.54 7.09 16.79
N LEU A 155 10.22 7.26 16.79
CA LEU A 155 9.54 8.33 17.54
C LEU A 155 9.85 8.21 19.04
N ASN A 156 10.60 9.19 19.58
CA ASN A 156 11.10 9.21 20.95
C ASN A 156 11.91 7.95 21.35
N ALA A 157 12.54 7.28 20.37
CA ALA A 157 13.25 6.01 20.53
C ALA A 157 14.37 5.89 19.48
N PRO A 158 15.58 6.45 19.74
CA PRO A 158 16.65 6.50 18.75
C PRO A 158 17.09 5.16 18.15
N ASN A 159 16.98 4.07 18.93
CA ASN A 159 17.27 2.70 18.48
C ASN A 159 16.04 1.98 17.93
N LYS A 160 14.92 2.68 17.80
CA LYS A 160 13.58 2.20 17.43
C LYS A 160 12.93 1.36 18.54
N ARG A 161 11.64 1.43 18.59
CA ARG A 161 10.76 0.64 19.47
C ARG A 161 9.62 0.03 18.64
N VAL A 162 8.93 -0.95 19.21
CA VAL A 162 7.73 -1.54 18.62
C VAL A 162 6.52 -1.18 19.45
N VAL A 163 5.50 -0.67 18.78
CA VAL A 163 4.21 -0.32 19.39
C VAL A 163 3.07 -1.00 18.65
N LEU A 164 1.93 -1.13 19.31
CA LEU A 164 0.66 -1.55 18.72
C LEU A 164 -0.29 -0.36 18.70
N ALA A 165 -1.04 -0.25 17.60
CA ALA A 165 -2.12 0.70 17.44
C ALA A 165 -3.40 -0.03 17.01
N ASP A 166 -4.54 0.32 17.60
CA ASP A 166 -5.86 -0.17 17.20
C ASP A 166 -6.26 0.50 15.87
N LEU A 167 -6.74 -0.28 14.91
CA LEU A 167 -7.14 0.24 13.59
C LEU A 167 -8.30 1.24 13.65
N THR A 168 -9.12 1.15 14.69
CA THR A 168 -10.23 2.10 14.89
C THR A 168 -9.82 3.43 15.54
N ASN A 169 -8.63 3.45 16.16
CA ASN A 169 -8.04 4.64 16.78
C ASN A 169 -6.50 4.60 16.73
N PRO A 170 -5.90 4.72 15.52
CA PRO A 170 -4.50 4.38 15.30
C PRO A 170 -3.51 5.51 15.61
N THR A 171 -3.96 6.65 16.13
CA THR A 171 -3.11 7.83 16.35
C THR A 171 -2.09 7.62 17.49
N VAL A 172 -1.00 8.37 17.44
CA VAL A 172 0.19 8.23 18.32
C VAL A 172 -0.16 8.21 19.80
N GLU A 173 -1.17 8.97 20.24
CA GLU A 173 -1.59 9.10 21.63
C GLU A 173 -2.19 7.79 22.20
N HIS A 174 -2.58 6.87 21.33
CA HIS A 174 -3.21 5.60 21.69
C HIS A 174 -2.29 4.39 21.49
N TRP A 175 -1.04 4.66 21.08
CA TRP A 175 -0.07 3.59 20.89
C TRP A 175 0.31 2.91 22.22
N ARG A 176 0.39 1.61 22.18
CA ARG A 176 0.84 0.78 23.32
C ARG A 176 2.19 0.16 23.00
N GLU A 177 3.19 0.49 23.79
CA GLU A 177 4.54 -0.08 23.64
C GLU A 177 4.55 -1.59 23.94
N VAL A 178 5.28 -2.33 23.10
CA VAL A 178 5.48 -3.79 23.21
C VAL A 178 6.95 -4.12 23.40
N ILE A 179 7.83 -3.43 22.66
CA ILE A 179 9.28 -3.56 22.80
C ILE A 179 9.82 -2.14 22.96
N ALA A 180 10.52 -1.88 24.05
CA ALA A 180 11.17 -0.60 24.34
C ALA A 180 12.43 -0.43 23.47
N ASP A 181 12.92 0.84 23.41
CA ASP A 181 14.19 1.22 22.80
C ASP A 181 15.38 0.58 23.52
#